data_87e80bb1da8c01f1d96eca7e2da55bdb
#
_entry.id   87e80bb1da8c01f1d96eca7e2da55bdb
#
_cell.length_a   1.000
_cell.length_b   1.000
_cell.length_c   1.000
_cell.angle_alpha   90.00
_cell.angle_beta   90.00
_cell.angle_gamma   90.00
#
_symmetry.space_group_name_H-M   'P 1'
#
loop_
_entity.id
_entity.type
_entity.pdbx_description
1 polymer ?
#
loop_
_entity_poly.entity_id
_entity_poly.type
_entity_poly.pdbx_seq_one_letter_code
_entity_poly.pdbx_strand_id
1 'polypeptide(L)'
;MSQSTPVRNRAKISLRVKIFIALLLVGVPPLTVALLVAYFSAADIREYYIGTRFQDLSEWMADEIKSKLSSEISEGESIAIAPTVIDAVLKAHESYKGKEQDAILAEITAIDEQWISQSKISDQIRPFLANPASQYLQNILQLRSEKYTELFVTDEQGAVVGATGKTTDYYQADEDWWTRAFNRGNGRQIAQGLEHDESTQIKSISIAVPVREPSSNTVIGVLKIVLRADYLFHSVNSLRIEGTGYAGLMTKDGELLATSALVRTGRVAPNFWKTIVAKGKGWANALDEISEQHVLGFSEIDTASLRGETFLTGGKWYVFFYQNTAEAFG
;
A
#
# COMPACT_ATOMS: atom_id res chain seq x y z
N MET A 1 74.99 2.13 -67.44
CA MET A 1 74.28 2.45 -66.14
C MET A 1 73.49 1.22 -65.75
N SER A 2 74.06 0.41 -64.88
CA SER A 2 73.39 -0.80 -64.37
C SER A 2 72.74 -0.46 -63.04
N GLN A 3 71.36 -0.53 -63.00
CA GLN A 3 70.61 -0.34 -61.77
C GLN A 3 70.57 -1.69 -61.02
N SER A 4 71.27 -1.76 -59.86
CA SER A 4 71.15 -2.88 -58.95
C SER A 4 69.86 -2.73 -58.08
N THR A 5 68.92 -3.62 -58.26
CA THR A 5 67.75 -3.77 -57.43
C THR A 5 68.13 -4.28 -56.02
N PRO A 6 67.66 -3.68 -54.93
CA PRO A 6 68.03 -4.18 -53.60
C PRO A 6 67.23 -5.50 -53.28
N VAL A 7 68.05 -6.53 -53.03
CA VAL A 7 67.52 -7.82 -52.52
C VAL A 7 66.99 -7.64 -51.11
N ARG A 8 65.61 -7.74 -50.96
CA ARG A 8 64.95 -7.66 -49.70
C ARG A 8 65.22 -8.91 -48.87
N ASN A 9 66.13 -8.84 -47.96
CA ASN A 9 66.50 -9.93 -47.05
C ASN A 9 65.31 -10.24 -46.17
N ARG A 10 64.47 -11.29 -46.46
CA ARG A 10 63.44 -11.82 -45.60
C ARG A 10 64.09 -12.53 -44.41
N ALA A 11 64.08 -11.92 -43.25
CA ALA A 11 64.52 -12.56 -42.01
C ALA A 11 63.72 -13.90 -41.81
N LYS A 12 64.46 -15.02 -41.84
CA LYS A 12 63.89 -16.35 -41.62
C LYS A 12 63.62 -16.52 -40.13
N ILE A 13 62.34 -16.50 -39.77
CA ILE A 13 61.89 -16.77 -38.41
C ILE A 13 62.31 -18.20 -38.01
N SER A 14 63.00 -18.34 -36.83
CA SER A 14 63.48 -19.66 -36.37
C SER A 14 62.33 -20.63 -36.11
N LEU A 15 62.58 -21.93 -36.23
CA LEU A 15 61.52 -22.97 -36.00
C LEU A 15 60.91 -22.87 -34.62
N ARG A 16 61.71 -22.53 -33.60
CA ARG A 16 61.22 -22.31 -32.21
C ARG A 16 60.17 -21.20 -32.12
N VAL A 17 60.42 -20.07 -32.81
CA VAL A 17 59.47 -18.93 -32.85
C VAL A 17 58.20 -19.28 -33.60
N LYS A 18 58.31 -20.06 -34.69
CA LYS A 18 57.12 -20.56 -35.46
C LYS A 18 56.23 -21.45 -34.57
N ILE A 19 56.85 -22.39 -33.83
CA ILE A 19 56.13 -23.27 -32.91
C ILE A 19 55.50 -22.47 -31.80
N PHE A 20 56.19 -21.51 -31.23
CA PHE A 20 55.66 -20.62 -30.17
C PHE A 20 54.45 -19.78 -30.66
N ILE A 21 54.54 -19.20 -31.87
CA ILE A 21 53.46 -18.45 -32.48
C ILE A 21 52.24 -19.37 -32.75
N ALA A 22 52.50 -20.60 -33.27
CA ALA A 22 51.42 -21.55 -33.51
C ALA A 22 50.71 -21.95 -32.21
N LEU A 23 51.44 -22.20 -31.13
CA LEU A 23 50.86 -22.51 -29.82
C LEU A 23 50.06 -21.32 -29.25
N LEU A 24 50.57 -20.09 -29.42
CA LEU A 24 49.85 -18.87 -29.03
C LEU A 24 48.55 -18.71 -29.83
N LEU A 25 48.59 -18.93 -31.17
CA LEU A 25 47.39 -18.80 -32.02
C LEU A 25 46.35 -19.89 -31.79
N VAL A 26 46.77 -21.07 -31.35
CA VAL A 26 45.83 -22.18 -31.06
C VAL A 26 45.28 -22.08 -29.62
N GLY A 27 46.04 -21.59 -28.64
CA GLY A 27 45.67 -21.57 -27.24
C GLY A 27 45.00 -20.27 -26.80
N VAL A 28 45.53 -19.10 -27.17
CA VAL A 28 45.06 -17.80 -26.66
C VAL A 28 43.65 -17.44 -27.19
N PRO A 29 43.34 -17.50 -28.48
CA PRO A 29 42.03 -17.09 -28.95
C PRO A 29 40.88 -17.92 -28.37
N PRO A 30 40.90 -19.27 -28.31
CA PRO A 30 39.84 -20.03 -27.66
C PRO A 30 39.66 -19.73 -26.19
N LEU A 31 40.78 -19.53 -25.45
CA LEU A 31 40.75 -19.14 -24.04
C LEU A 31 40.10 -17.76 -23.85
N THR A 32 40.47 -16.80 -24.71
CA THR A 32 39.91 -15.45 -24.67
C THR A 32 38.38 -15.49 -24.94
N VAL A 33 37.96 -16.26 -25.96
CA VAL A 33 36.52 -16.45 -26.25
C VAL A 33 35.78 -17.11 -25.07
N ALA A 34 36.37 -18.15 -24.49
CA ALA A 34 35.79 -18.82 -23.32
C ALA A 34 35.65 -17.88 -22.11
N LEU A 35 36.67 -17.04 -21.84
CA LEU A 35 36.60 -16.04 -20.77
C LEU A 35 35.55 -14.95 -21.05
N LEU A 36 35.43 -14.48 -22.29
CA LEU A 36 34.39 -13.52 -22.67
C LEU A 36 32.99 -14.11 -22.51
N VAL A 37 32.79 -15.32 -22.99
CA VAL A 37 31.49 -16.02 -22.82
C VAL A 37 31.17 -16.20 -21.34
N ALA A 38 32.13 -16.64 -20.52
CA ALA A 38 31.97 -16.80 -19.09
C ALA A 38 31.64 -15.46 -18.40
N TYR A 39 32.31 -14.39 -18.79
CA TYR A 39 32.07 -13.04 -18.25
C TYR A 39 30.66 -12.53 -18.55
N PHE A 40 30.21 -12.60 -19.81
CA PHE A 40 28.86 -12.16 -20.19
C PHE A 40 27.77 -13.04 -19.57
N SER A 41 27.97 -14.38 -19.56
CA SER A 41 27.03 -15.27 -18.89
C SER A 41 26.92 -15.02 -17.39
N ALA A 42 28.02 -14.69 -16.72
CA ALA A 42 28.02 -14.34 -15.29
C ALA A 42 27.27 -13.02 -15.03
N ALA A 43 27.38 -12.04 -15.93
CA ALA A 43 26.65 -10.77 -15.84
C ALA A 43 25.15 -10.99 -15.97
N ASP A 44 24.71 -11.75 -16.99
CA ASP A 44 23.28 -12.07 -17.21
C ASP A 44 22.67 -12.84 -16.03
N ILE A 45 23.40 -13.81 -15.48
CA ILE A 45 22.96 -14.58 -14.31
C ILE A 45 22.83 -13.67 -13.09
N ARG A 46 23.75 -12.75 -12.86
CA ARG A 46 23.70 -11.80 -11.75
C ARG A 46 22.50 -10.86 -11.87
N GLU A 47 22.29 -10.30 -13.06
CA GLU A 47 21.13 -9.43 -13.33
C GLU A 47 19.81 -10.14 -13.06
N TYR A 48 19.64 -11.35 -13.58
CA TYR A 48 18.46 -12.18 -13.34
C TYR A 48 18.25 -12.46 -11.84
N TYR A 49 19.32 -12.83 -11.13
CA TYR A 49 19.24 -13.15 -9.69
C TYR A 49 18.82 -11.94 -8.85
N ILE A 50 19.39 -10.76 -9.11
CA ILE A 50 19.07 -9.53 -8.39
C ILE A 50 17.64 -9.08 -8.74
N GLY A 51 17.26 -9.09 -10.01
CA GLY A 51 15.92 -8.75 -10.45
C GLY A 51 14.86 -9.63 -9.80
N THR A 52 15.08 -10.96 -9.79
CA THR A 52 14.18 -11.92 -9.14
C THR A 52 14.10 -11.67 -7.62
N ARG A 53 15.22 -11.40 -6.96
CA ARG A 53 15.23 -11.08 -5.53
C ARG A 53 14.42 -9.81 -5.20
N PHE A 54 14.47 -8.78 -6.04
CA PHE A 54 13.67 -7.57 -5.85
C PHE A 54 12.18 -7.82 -6.11
N GLN A 55 11.87 -8.67 -7.08
CA GLN A 55 10.51 -9.16 -7.29
C GLN A 55 9.99 -9.88 -6.05
N ASP A 56 10.71 -10.89 -5.52
CA ASP A 56 10.32 -11.66 -4.34
C ASP A 56 10.09 -10.75 -3.12
N LEU A 57 10.93 -9.74 -2.95
CA LEU A 57 10.81 -8.77 -1.87
C LEU A 57 9.56 -7.88 -2.03
N SER A 58 9.24 -7.48 -3.27
CA SER A 58 8.03 -6.72 -3.58
C SER A 58 6.77 -7.56 -3.35
N GLU A 59 6.79 -8.84 -3.70
CA GLU A 59 5.70 -9.79 -3.43
C GLU A 59 5.48 -9.96 -1.94
N TRP A 60 6.55 -10.21 -1.18
CA TRP A 60 6.46 -10.34 0.27
C TRP A 60 5.83 -9.11 0.93
N MET A 61 6.22 -7.90 0.52
CA MET A 61 5.62 -6.66 1.05
C MET A 61 4.18 -6.46 0.61
N ALA A 62 3.84 -6.80 -0.63
CA ALA A 62 2.47 -6.75 -1.11
C ALA A 62 1.56 -7.68 -0.30
N ASP A 63 2.03 -8.91 -0.03
CA ASP A 63 1.31 -9.89 0.79
C ASP A 63 1.24 -9.46 2.27
N GLU A 64 2.26 -8.80 2.81
CA GLU A 64 2.23 -8.24 4.17
C GLU A 64 1.17 -7.16 4.31
N ILE A 65 1.09 -6.19 3.39
CA ILE A 65 0.08 -5.12 3.39
C ILE A 65 -1.33 -5.73 3.29
N LYS A 66 -1.52 -6.67 2.39
CA LYS A 66 -2.78 -7.41 2.24
C LYS A 66 -3.17 -8.16 3.52
N SER A 67 -2.22 -8.86 4.13
CA SER A 67 -2.44 -9.60 5.38
C SER A 67 -2.82 -8.67 6.54
N LYS A 68 -2.17 -7.52 6.66
CA LYS A 68 -2.54 -6.49 7.64
C LYS A 68 -3.96 -5.97 7.41
N LEU A 69 -4.33 -5.61 6.17
CA LEU A 69 -5.69 -5.19 5.85
C LEU A 69 -6.73 -6.27 6.23
N SER A 70 -6.46 -7.54 5.89
CA SER A 70 -7.34 -8.66 6.26
C SER A 70 -7.48 -8.81 7.77
N SER A 71 -6.38 -8.66 8.50
CA SER A 71 -6.38 -8.73 9.96
C SER A 71 -7.19 -7.58 10.58
N GLU A 72 -7.07 -6.37 10.06
CA GLU A 72 -7.80 -5.21 10.59
C GLU A 72 -9.31 -5.27 10.25
N ILE A 73 -9.70 -5.86 9.11
CA ILE A 73 -11.11 -6.17 8.83
C ILE A 73 -11.66 -7.16 9.86
N SER A 74 -10.91 -8.24 10.16
CA SER A 74 -11.31 -9.24 11.16
C SER A 74 -11.35 -8.68 12.59
N GLU A 75 -10.44 -7.78 12.94
CA GLU A 75 -10.47 -7.05 14.21
C GLU A 75 -11.73 -6.17 14.30
N GLY A 76 -12.07 -5.46 13.21
CA GLY A 76 -13.32 -4.68 13.11
C GLY A 76 -14.57 -5.55 13.29
N GLU A 77 -14.60 -6.73 12.67
CA GLU A 77 -15.69 -7.70 12.89
C GLU A 77 -15.81 -8.09 14.38
N SER A 78 -14.67 -8.32 15.04
CA SER A 78 -14.63 -8.65 16.48
C SER A 78 -15.12 -7.51 17.37
N ILE A 79 -14.81 -6.26 17.02
CA ILE A 79 -15.31 -5.09 17.72
C ILE A 79 -16.81 -4.90 17.49
N ALA A 80 -17.28 -5.10 16.25
CA ALA A 80 -18.69 -4.92 15.86
C ALA A 80 -19.65 -5.87 16.58
N ILE A 81 -19.20 -7.06 16.98
CA ILE A 81 -19.99 -8.05 17.73
C ILE A 81 -19.93 -7.87 19.26
N ALA A 82 -19.16 -6.89 19.76
CA ALA A 82 -19.09 -6.65 21.20
C ALA A 82 -20.46 -6.26 21.77
N PRO A 83 -20.89 -6.84 22.90
CA PRO A 83 -22.22 -6.55 23.49
C PRO A 83 -22.45 -5.07 23.72
N THR A 84 -21.46 -4.33 24.20
CA THR A 84 -21.55 -2.88 24.43
C THR A 84 -21.81 -2.07 23.16
N VAL A 85 -21.28 -2.51 22.01
CA VAL A 85 -21.51 -1.89 20.71
C VAL A 85 -22.92 -2.19 20.24
N ILE A 86 -23.34 -3.47 20.27
CA ILE A 86 -24.66 -3.91 19.87
C ILE A 86 -25.74 -3.24 20.72
N ASP A 87 -25.58 -3.21 22.05
CA ASP A 87 -26.52 -2.61 22.97
C ASP A 87 -26.73 -1.10 22.74
N ALA A 88 -25.66 -0.37 22.40
CA ALA A 88 -25.74 1.04 22.06
C ALA A 88 -26.57 1.29 20.80
N VAL A 89 -26.35 0.48 19.76
CA VAL A 89 -27.10 0.56 18.49
C VAL A 89 -28.55 0.16 18.69
N LEU A 90 -28.83 -0.94 19.42
CA LEU A 90 -30.20 -1.36 19.73
C LEU A 90 -30.95 -0.31 20.55
N LYS A 91 -30.28 0.35 21.51
CA LYS A 91 -30.88 1.45 22.29
C LYS A 91 -31.25 2.64 21.40
N ALA A 92 -30.44 2.97 20.40
CA ALA A 92 -30.80 4.00 19.42
C ALA A 92 -32.03 3.59 18.61
N HIS A 93 -32.03 2.36 18.09
CA HIS A 93 -33.18 1.79 17.37
C HIS A 93 -34.48 1.87 18.21
N GLU A 94 -34.42 1.50 19.49
CA GLU A 94 -35.56 1.61 20.39
C GLU A 94 -36.13 3.03 20.51
N SER A 95 -35.25 4.06 20.45
CA SER A 95 -35.66 5.46 20.55
C SER A 95 -36.48 5.96 19.35
N TYR A 96 -36.42 5.25 18.24
CA TYR A 96 -37.17 5.54 17.01
C TYR A 96 -38.52 4.86 16.95
N LYS A 97 -38.81 3.93 17.86
CA LYS A 97 -40.11 3.19 17.84
C LYS A 97 -41.29 4.12 17.92
N GLY A 98 -42.23 3.92 16.98
CA GLY A 98 -43.46 4.69 16.88
C GLY A 98 -43.29 6.09 16.29
N LYS A 99 -42.12 6.46 15.82
CA LYS A 99 -41.87 7.72 15.09
C LYS A 99 -41.95 7.49 13.58
N GLU A 100 -42.47 8.49 12.88
CA GLU A 100 -42.40 8.54 11.42
C GLU A 100 -40.97 8.84 10.94
N GLN A 101 -40.60 8.32 9.78
CA GLN A 101 -39.24 8.46 9.23
C GLN A 101 -38.78 9.94 9.11
N ASP A 102 -39.68 10.82 8.67
CA ASP A 102 -39.37 12.24 8.53
C ASP A 102 -39.08 12.91 9.89
N ALA A 103 -39.76 12.47 10.96
CA ALA A 103 -39.50 12.96 12.31
C ALA A 103 -38.16 12.47 12.85
N ILE A 104 -37.77 11.22 12.56
CA ILE A 104 -36.48 10.67 12.91
C ILE A 104 -35.37 11.47 12.21
N LEU A 105 -35.47 11.69 10.90
CA LEU A 105 -34.49 12.45 10.13
C LEU A 105 -34.40 13.90 10.58
N ALA A 106 -35.50 14.54 10.96
CA ALA A 106 -35.51 15.89 11.49
C ALA A 106 -34.77 15.99 12.84
N GLU A 107 -34.94 15.00 13.72
CA GLU A 107 -34.20 14.93 15.00
C GLU A 107 -32.70 14.74 14.76
N ILE A 108 -32.32 13.83 13.84
CA ILE A 108 -30.91 13.57 13.49
C ILE A 108 -30.27 14.84 12.90
N THR A 109 -30.94 15.50 11.94
CA THR A 109 -30.46 16.74 11.32
C THR A 109 -30.27 17.85 12.36
N ALA A 110 -31.20 18.01 13.29
CA ALA A 110 -31.06 19.03 14.32
C ALA A 110 -29.86 18.77 15.27
N ILE A 111 -29.55 17.51 15.54
CA ILE A 111 -28.35 17.15 16.31
C ILE A 111 -27.10 17.40 15.48
N ASP A 112 -27.11 17.04 14.21
CA ASP A 112 -25.99 17.18 13.28
C ASP A 112 -25.59 18.66 13.08
N GLU A 113 -26.56 19.56 12.87
CA GLU A 113 -26.32 21.00 12.79
C GLU A 113 -25.63 21.53 14.07
N GLN A 114 -26.08 21.07 15.25
CA GLN A 114 -25.43 21.45 16.51
C GLN A 114 -24.02 20.83 16.62
N TRP A 115 -23.87 19.57 16.17
CA TRP A 115 -22.59 18.88 16.16
C TRP A 115 -21.56 19.61 15.32
N ILE A 116 -21.91 19.96 14.08
CA ILE A 116 -21.03 20.68 13.17
C ILE A 116 -20.69 22.09 13.67
N SER A 117 -21.68 22.83 14.17
CA SER A 117 -21.49 24.22 14.59
C SER A 117 -20.62 24.40 15.84
N GLN A 118 -20.47 23.36 16.66
CA GLN A 118 -19.76 23.44 17.94
C GLN A 118 -18.34 22.85 17.80
N SER A 119 -17.33 23.69 18.00
CA SER A 119 -15.92 23.24 18.02
C SER A 119 -15.54 22.48 19.31
N LYS A 120 -16.33 22.61 20.38
CA LYS A 120 -16.09 21.95 21.67
C LYS A 120 -17.21 20.98 22.01
N ILE A 121 -16.87 19.96 22.82
CA ILE A 121 -17.84 18.99 23.34
C ILE A 121 -18.76 19.70 24.33
N SER A 122 -20.02 19.91 23.91
CA SER A 122 -21.09 20.47 24.77
C SER A 122 -21.76 19.37 25.58
N ASP A 123 -22.66 19.80 26.51
CA ASP A 123 -23.46 18.85 27.28
C ASP A 123 -24.42 18.03 26.42
N GLN A 124 -24.76 18.50 25.21
CA GLN A 124 -25.58 17.78 24.23
C GLN A 124 -24.79 16.70 23.48
N ILE A 125 -23.50 16.94 23.18
CA ILE A 125 -22.61 16.00 22.49
C ILE A 125 -22.04 14.96 23.47
N ARG A 126 -21.80 15.35 24.71
CA ARG A 126 -21.16 14.51 25.73
C ARG A 126 -21.79 13.11 25.90
N PRO A 127 -23.13 12.91 25.90
CA PRO A 127 -23.72 11.59 26.05
C PRO A 127 -23.29 10.58 24.97
N PHE A 128 -23.02 11.04 23.76
CA PHE A 128 -22.55 10.19 22.66
C PHE A 128 -21.10 9.75 22.84
N LEU A 129 -20.29 10.51 23.58
CA LEU A 129 -18.87 10.25 23.80
C LEU A 129 -18.56 9.64 25.18
N ALA A 130 -19.55 9.55 26.07
CA ALA A 130 -19.37 9.07 27.44
C ALA A 130 -20.17 7.79 27.76
N ASN A 131 -20.88 7.22 26.79
CA ASN A 131 -21.63 5.97 26.97
C ASN A 131 -20.70 4.73 27.01
N PRO A 132 -21.19 3.54 27.38
CA PRO A 132 -20.39 2.33 27.47
C PRO A 132 -19.70 1.93 26.13
N ALA A 133 -20.35 2.13 24.98
CA ALA A 133 -19.75 1.83 23.68
C ALA A 133 -18.58 2.78 23.40
N SER A 134 -18.73 4.08 23.64
CA SER A 134 -17.65 5.05 23.49
C SER A 134 -16.48 4.74 24.41
N GLN A 135 -16.72 4.40 25.68
CA GLN A 135 -15.67 4.00 26.61
C GLN A 135 -14.93 2.74 26.13
N TYR A 136 -15.67 1.75 25.61
CA TYR A 136 -15.06 0.55 25.01
C TYR A 136 -14.17 0.88 23.82
N LEU A 137 -14.65 1.69 22.87
CA LEU A 137 -13.88 2.14 21.72
C LEU A 137 -12.66 2.99 22.12
N GLN A 138 -12.80 3.89 23.10
CA GLN A 138 -11.70 4.69 23.64
C GLN A 138 -10.61 3.81 24.28
N ASN A 139 -10.98 2.76 25.00
CA ASN A 139 -10.02 1.80 25.54
C ASN A 139 -9.26 1.07 24.42
N ILE A 140 -9.93 0.67 23.34
CA ILE A 140 -9.28 0.08 22.17
C ILE A 140 -8.32 1.09 21.54
N LEU A 141 -8.75 2.33 21.31
CA LEU A 141 -7.90 3.37 20.76
C LEU A 141 -6.65 3.61 21.64
N GLN A 142 -6.82 3.68 22.95
CA GLN A 142 -5.70 3.88 23.86
C GLN A 142 -4.69 2.73 23.82
N LEU A 143 -5.18 1.47 23.76
CA LEU A 143 -4.34 0.27 23.68
C LEU A 143 -3.67 0.09 22.31
N ARG A 144 -4.18 0.74 21.25
CA ARG A 144 -3.77 0.57 19.86
C ARG A 144 -3.54 1.91 19.14
N SER A 145 -3.07 2.91 19.89
CA SER A 145 -2.87 4.27 19.33
C SER A 145 -1.81 4.34 18.22
N GLU A 146 -0.95 3.34 18.13
CA GLU A 146 -0.01 3.19 17.01
C GLU A 146 -0.70 2.76 15.70
N LYS A 147 -1.90 2.14 15.78
CA LYS A 147 -2.66 1.65 14.63
C LYS A 147 -3.81 2.57 14.26
N TYR A 148 -4.61 3.01 15.26
CA TYR A 148 -5.88 3.70 15.06
C TYR A 148 -5.77 5.18 15.35
N THR A 149 -6.51 5.99 14.60
CA THR A 149 -6.72 7.42 14.91
C THR A 149 -8.12 7.68 15.43
N GLU A 150 -9.10 6.90 14.97
CA GLU A 150 -10.49 7.08 15.32
C GLU A 150 -11.27 5.76 15.19
N LEU A 151 -12.24 5.53 16.09
CA LEU A 151 -13.26 4.49 15.96
C LEU A 151 -14.60 5.09 16.34
N PHE A 152 -15.63 4.79 15.57
CA PHE A 152 -17.00 5.15 15.93
C PHE A 152 -18.03 4.18 15.32
N VAL A 153 -19.20 4.15 15.90
CA VAL A 153 -20.29 3.30 15.48
C VAL A 153 -21.56 4.13 15.27
N THR A 154 -22.27 3.83 14.19
CA THR A 154 -23.56 4.41 13.84
C THR A 154 -24.67 3.39 13.98
N ASP A 155 -25.91 3.87 14.10
CA ASP A 155 -27.11 3.06 13.96
C ASP A 155 -27.53 2.87 12.48
N GLU A 156 -28.70 2.27 12.25
CA GLU A 156 -29.26 2.02 10.92
C GLU A 156 -29.72 3.28 10.17
N GLN A 157 -29.83 4.42 10.87
CA GLN A 157 -30.11 5.73 10.28
C GLN A 157 -28.83 6.49 9.90
N GLY A 158 -27.67 5.98 10.31
CA GLY A 158 -26.38 6.63 10.12
C GLY A 158 -26.01 7.64 11.21
N ALA A 159 -26.79 7.71 12.29
CA ALA A 159 -26.49 8.58 13.42
C ALA A 159 -25.41 7.96 14.32
N VAL A 160 -24.42 8.76 14.77
CA VAL A 160 -23.34 8.30 15.66
C VAL A 160 -23.92 7.94 17.03
N VAL A 161 -23.74 6.69 17.46
CA VAL A 161 -24.18 6.20 18.77
C VAL A 161 -23.04 6.01 19.77
N GLY A 162 -21.80 5.96 19.30
CA GLY A 162 -20.61 5.88 20.15
C GLY A 162 -19.36 6.19 19.35
N ALA A 163 -18.41 6.90 19.96
CA ALA A 163 -17.18 7.32 19.30
C ALA A 163 -16.02 7.52 20.25
N THR A 164 -14.79 7.42 19.74
CA THR A 164 -13.55 7.72 20.49
C THR A 164 -13.35 9.21 20.71
N GLY A 165 -13.90 10.03 19.83
CA GLY A 165 -13.86 11.49 19.85
C GLY A 165 -15.02 12.08 19.06
N LYS A 166 -15.09 13.40 18.99
CA LYS A 166 -16.07 14.10 18.17
C LYS A 166 -15.70 13.93 16.70
N THR A 167 -16.57 13.27 15.93
CA THR A 167 -16.49 13.15 14.47
C THR A 167 -16.73 14.50 13.79
N THR A 168 -16.42 14.61 12.49
CA THR A 168 -16.72 15.83 11.69
C THR A 168 -18.19 16.22 11.74
N ASP A 169 -19.05 15.21 11.60
CA ASP A 169 -20.51 15.29 11.63
C ASP A 169 -21.11 14.15 12.46
N TYR A 170 -22.39 14.29 12.81
CA TYR A 170 -23.16 13.29 13.55
C TYR A 170 -23.86 12.32 12.60
N TYR A 171 -24.34 12.85 11.47
CA TYR A 171 -25.04 12.07 10.43
C TYR A 171 -24.07 11.57 9.39
N GLN A 172 -24.00 10.27 9.20
CA GLN A 172 -23.01 9.61 8.34
C GLN A 172 -23.65 8.86 7.14
N ALA A 173 -25.01 8.82 7.05
CA ALA A 173 -25.67 8.08 5.99
C ALA A 173 -25.65 8.77 4.62
N ASP A 174 -25.21 10.00 4.55
CA ASP A 174 -24.91 10.74 3.32
C ASP A 174 -23.50 10.45 2.78
N GLU A 175 -22.64 9.80 3.59
CA GLU A 175 -21.28 9.41 3.22
C GLU A 175 -21.25 8.13 2.38
N ASP A 176 -20.41 8.13 1.34
CA ASP A 176 -20.28 6.99 0.41
C ASP A 176 -19.80 5.69 1.12
N TRP A 177 -18.87 5.81 2.08
CA TRP A 177 -18.40 4.67 2.86
C TRP A 177 -19.54 4.00 3.66
N TRP A 178 -20.42 4.80 4.26
CA TRP A 178 -21.52 4.31 5.06
C TRP A 178 -22.60 3.63 4.20
N THR A 179 -23.04 4.30 3.13
CA THR A 179 -24.05 3.77 2.21
C THR A 179 -23.61 2.44 1.60
N ARG A 180 -22.35 2.28 1.29
CA ARG A 180 -21.76 1.02 0.79
C ARG A 180 -21.67 -0.04 1.88
N ALA A 181 -21.24 0.32 3.10
CA ALA A 181 -21.11 -0.62 4.20
C ALA A 181 -22.48 -1.11 4.70
N PHE A 182 -23.43 -0.21 4.87
CA PHE A 182 -24.81 -0.56 5.24
C PHE A 182 -25.51 -1.35 4.14
N ASN A 183 -25.24 -1.01 2.88
CA ASN A 183 -25.71 -1.74 1.69
C ASN A 183 -27.21 -2.07 1.74
N ARG A 184 -28.05 -1.06 2.02
CA ARG A 184 -29.51 -1.21 2.16
C ARG A 184 -29.93 -2.30 3.15
N GLY A 185 -29.22 -2.43 4.27
CA GLY A 185 -29.47 -3.43 5.29
C GLY A 185 -28.89 -4.83 5.01
N ASN A 186 -28.22 -5.05 3.86
CA ASN A 186 -27.53 -6.33 3.60
C ASN A 186 -26.17 -6.41 4.29
N GLY A 187 -25.52 -5.27 4.48
CA GLY A 187 -24.23 -5.15 5.14
C GLY A 187 -23.05 -5.71 4.33
N ARG A 188 -21.97 -4.93 4.26
CA ARG A 188 -20.74 -5.31 3.58
C ARG A 188 -19.54 -4.68 4.28
N GLN A 189 -18.44 -5.43 4.41
CA GLN A 189 -17.17 -4.85 4.84
C GLN A 189 -16.61 -3.99 3.72
N ILE A 190 -16.14 -2.79 4.07
CA ILE A 190 -15.52 -1.84 3.14
C ILE A 190 -14.14 -1.46 3.67
N ALA A 191 -13.13 -1.56 2.82
CA ALA A 191 -11.84 -0.90 3.05
C ALA A 191 -11.73 0.24 2.03
N GLN A 192 -11.66 1.48 2.53
CA GLN A 192 -11.53 2.68 1.72
C GLN A 192 -10.10 3.17 1.74
N GLY A 193 -9.60 3.54 0.57
CA GLY A 193 -8.21 3.91 0.37
C GLY A 193 -7.76 5.17 1.10
N LEU A 194 -6.56 5.61 0.76
CA LEU A 194 -5.84 6.64 1.50
C LEU A 194 -6.59 7.97 1.50
N GLU A 195 -6.97 8.42 2.67
CA GLU A 195 -7.53 9.76 2.93
C GLU A 195 -6.47 10.62 3.63
N HIS A 196 -6.48 11.91 3.33
CA HIS A 196 -5.62 12.87 3.99
C HIS A 196 -6.47 13.73 4.92
N ASP A 197 -6.24 13.58 6.22
CA ASP A 197 -6.85 14.47 7.20
C ASP A 197 -6.05 15.77 7.25
N GLU A 198 -6.63 16.85 6.72
CA GLU A 198 -6.00 18.17 6.67
C GLU A 198 -5.71 18.74 8.07
N SER A 199 -6.51 18.35 9.07
CA SER A 199 -6.37 18.86 10.44
C SER A 199 -5.17 18.26 11.17
N THR A 200 -4.92 16.97 10.98
CA THR A 200 -3.85 16.23 11.67
C THR A 200 -2.63 15.98 10.78
N GLN A 201 -2.74 16.22 9.45
CA GLN A 201 -1.73 15.87 8.44
C GLN A 201 -1.42 14.37 8.41
N ILE A 202 -2.30 13.54 8.98
CA ILE A 202 -2.17 12.08 9.02
C ILE A 202 -2.86 11.49 7.80
N LYS A 203 -2.14 10.69 7.05
CA LYS A 203 -2.73 9.84 6.03
C LYS A 203 -3.35 8.62 6.70
N SER A 204 -4.59 8.29 6.35
CA SER A 204 -5.36 7.21 6.97
C SER A 204 -6.08 6.34 5.95
N ILE A 205 -6.47 5.16 6.38
CA ILE A 205 -7.30 4.20 5.64
C ILE A 205 -8.48 3.85 6.51
N SER A 206 -9.69 3.93 5.97
CA SER A 206 -10.91 3.62 6.69
C SER A 206 -11.35 2.19 6.42
N ILE A 207 -11.78 1.48 7.48
CA ILE A 207 -12.46 0.19 7.39
C ILE A 207 -13.85 0.35 8.00
N ALA A 208 -14.89 -0.03 7.27
CA ALA A 208 -16.26 -0.03 7.73
C ALA A 208 -16.78 -1.47 7.80
N VAL A 209 -17.38 -1.83 8.93
CA VAL A 209 -17.88 -3.17 9.21
C VAL A 209 -19.34 -3.09 9.67
N PRO A 210 -20.26 -3.88 9.07
CA PRO A 210 -21.66 -3.91 9.52
C PRO A 210 -21.78 -4.44 10.94
N VAL A 211 -22.55 -3.73 11.77
CA VAL A 211 -22.99 -4.22 13.09
C VAL A 211 -24.30 -4.98 12.88
N ARG A 212 -24.35 -6.22 13.39
CA ARG A 212 -25.52 -7.09 13.21
C ARG A 212 -26.14 -7.46 14.54
N GLU A 213 -27.47 -7.52 14.53
CA GLU A 213 -28.22 -8.07 15.65
C GLU A 213 -27.98 -9.59 15.75
N PRO A 214 -27.55 -10.11 16.92
CA PRO A 214 -27.18 -11.53 17.05
C PRO A 214 -28.36 -12.51 16.80
N SER A 215 -29.61 -12.11 17.11
CA SER A 215 -30.79 -12.96 17.01
C SER A 215 -31.29 -13.11 15.58
N SER A 216 -31.26 -12.03 14.79
CA SER A 216 -31.86 -11.95 13.45
C SER A 216 -30.80 -11.90 12.33
N ASN A 217 -29.55 -11.64 12.67
CA ASN A 217 -28.48 -11.33 11.72
C ASN A 217 -28.75 -10.08 10.84
N THR A 218 -29.77 -9.28 11.21
CA THR A 218 -30.09 -8.02 10.53
C THR A 218 -29.00 -6.98 10.79
N VAL A 219 -28.65 -6.19 9.79
CA VAL A 219 -27.72 -5.08 9.95
C VAL A 219 -28.44 -3.94 10.67
N ILE A 220 -27.91 -3.55 11.81
CA ILE A 220 -28.50 -2.52 12.70
C ILE A 220 -27.63 -1.26 12.77
N GLY A 221 -26.43 -1.28 12.18
CA GLY A 221 -25.53 -0.13 12.17
C GLY A 221 -24.22 -0.44 11.46
N VAL A 222 -23.29 0.49 11.51
CA VAL A 222 -21.94 0.36 10.91
C VAL A 222 -20.87 0.87 11.88
N LEU A 223 -19.84 0.06 12.10
CA LEU A 223 -18.62 0.47 12.79
C LEU A 223 -17.61 0.99 11.77
N LYS A 224 -17.05 2.19 11.97
CA LYS A 224 -15.91 2.71 11.22
C LYS A 224 -14.65 2.69 12.08
N ILE A 225 -13.57 2.22 11.48
CA ILE A 225 -12.22 2.21 12.04
C ILE A 225 -11.31 2.99 11.10
N VAL A 226 -10.58 3.97 11.64
CA VAL A 226 -9.63 4.78 10.89
C VAL A 226 -8.22 4.35 11.27
N LEU A 227 -7.51 3.74 10.30
CA LEU A 227 -6.15 3.23 10.43
C LEU A 227 -5.12 4.27 10.02
N ARG A 228 -4.03 4.36 10.77
CA ARG A 228 -2.85 5.12 10.36
C ARG A 228 -2.17 4.46 9.15
N ALA A 229 -1.96 5.21 8.09
CA ALA A 229 -1.25 4.72 6.92
C ALA A 229 0.20 4.30 7.24
N ASP A 230 0.85 5.02 8.17
CA ASP A 230 2.22 4.69 8.62
C ASP A 230 2.31 3.31 9.27
N TYR A 231 1.29 2.88 10.00
CA TYR A 231 1.20 1.53 10.53
C TYR A 231 1.09 0.48 9.41
N LEU A 232 0.21 0.72 8.44
CA LEU A 232 -0.02 -0.22 7.35
C LEU A 232 1.20 -0.33 6.42
N PHE A 233 1.86 0.79 6.13
CA PHE A 233 2.98 0.88 5.21
C PHE A 233 4.35 0.88 5.90
N HIS A 234 4.41 0.44 7.15
CA HIS A 234 5.64 0.48 7.95
C HIS A 234 6.81 -0.23 7.26
N SER A 235 6.59 -1.41 6.69
CA SER A 235 7.60 -2.17 5.96
C SER A 235 8.17 -1.39 4.77
N VAL A 236 7.30 -0.74 3.99
CA VAL A 236 7.72 0.10 2.86
C VAL A 236 8.52 1.31 3.33
N ASN A 237 8.05 2.01 4.37
CA ASN A 237 8.69 3.23 4.87
C ASN A 237 10.04 2.97 5.56
N SER A 238 10.20 1.81 6.19
CA SER A 238 11.36 1.47 7.01
C SER A 238 12.47 0.72 6.25
N LEU A 239 12.13 0.07 5.12
CA LEU A 239 13.12 -0.73 4.41
C LEU A 239 14.21 0.16 3.82
N ARG A 240 15.45 -0.22 4.11
CA ARG A 240 16.66 0.34 3.51
C ARG A 240 17.47 -0.80 2.90
N ILE A 241 17.85 -0.65 1.64
CA ILE A 241 18.87 -1.46 1.00
C ILE A 241 20.11 -0.57 0.92
N GLU A 242 21.29 -1.12 1.18
CA GLU A 242 22.55 -0.36 1.13
C GLU A 242 22.66 0.44 -0.16
N GLY A 243 23.12 1.68 -0.04
CA GLY A 243 23.33 2.59 -1.16
C GLY A 243 22.08 3.25 -1.70
N THR A 244 21.79 3.07 -3.01
CA THR A 244 20.69 3.70 -3.74
C THR A 244 19.42 2.86 -3.80
N GLY A 245 19.32 1.80 -2.98
CA GLY A 245 18.17 0.91 -2.96
C GLY A 245 17.00 1.46 -2.11
N TYR A 246 15.81 1.57 -2.72
CA TYR A 246 14.60 2.09 -2.08
C TYR A 246 13.38 1.24 -2.38
N ALA A 247 12.45 1.25 -1.41
CA ALA A 247 11.11 0.71 -1.57
C ALA A 247 10.09 1.84 -1.81
N GLY A 248 9.02 1.53 -2.51
CA GLY A 248 7.90 2.42 -2.70
C GLY A 248 6.58 1.68 -2.86
N LEU A 249 5.49 2.38 -2.54
CA LEU A 249 4.12 1.99 -2.80
C LEU A 249 3.47 3.08 -3.65
N MET A 250 2.84 2.71 -4.74
CA MET A 250 2.21 3.66 -5.67
C MET A 250 0.85 3.18 -6.14
N THR A 251 0.05 4.13 -6.65
CA THR A 251 -1.18 3.86 -7.39
C THR A 251 -0.88 3.45 -8.84
N LYS A 252 -1.90 2.92 -9.55
CA LYS A 252 -1.80 2.64 -10.99
C LYS A 252 -1.45 3.86 -11.86
N ASP A 253 -1.67 5.08 -11.34
CA ASP A 253 -1.38 6.33 -12.05
C ASP A 253 0.00 6.91 -11.67
N GLY A 254 0.78 6.17 -10.87
CA GLY A 254 2.13 6.54 -10.46
C GLY A 254 2.19 7.55 -9.30
N GLU A 255 1.09 7.80 -8.61
CA GLU A 255 1.09 8.60 -7.37
C GLU A 255 1.77 7.81 -6.25
N LEU A 256 2.72 8.43 -5.56
CA LEU A 256 3.49 7.82 -4.50
C LEU A 256 2.74 7.90 -3.16
N LEU A 257 2.35 6.75 -2.63
CA LEU A 257 1.62 6.64 -1.36
C LEU A 257 2.56 6.53 -0.16
N ALA A 258 3.63 5.74 -0.31
CA ALA A 258 4.66 5.52 0.70
C ALA A 258 6.02 5.26 0.06
N THR A 259 7.12 5.62 0.74
CA THR A 259 8.47 5.33 0.26
C THR A 259 9.49 5.38 1.37
N SER A 260 10.52 4.56 1.23
CA SER A 260 11.72 4.62 2.06
C SER A 260 12.75 5.64 1.58
N ALA A 261 12.57 6.25 0.41
CA ALA A 261 13.49 7.26 -0.13
C ALA A 261 13.49 8.54 0.73
N LEU A 262 14.67 9.17 0.83
CA LEU A 262 14.85 10.43 1.56
C LEU A 262 14.20 11.61 0.82
N VAL A 263 14.24 11.60 -0.51
CA VAL A 263 13.61 12.62 -1.36
C VAL A 263 12.24 12.10 -1.78
N ARG A 264 11.20 12.80 -1.39
CA ARG A 264 9.81 12.44 -1.71
C ARG A 264 9.30 13.36 -2.82
N THR A 265 9.34 12.86 -4.06
CA THR A 265 8.51 13.42 -5.12
C THR A 265 7.11 12.84 -4.97
N GLY A 266 6.04 13.59 -5.27
CA GLY A 266 4.66 13.09 -5.17
C GLY A 266 4.31 12.02 -6.21
N ARG A 267 5.21 11.73 -7.15
CA ARG A 267 5.00 10.76 -8.24
C ARG A 267 6.26 9.94 -8.54
N VAL A 268 6.03 8.72 -9.00
CA VAL A 268 7.07 7.81 -9.50
C VAL A 268 7.44 8.20 -10.93
N ALA A 269 8.73 8.06 -11.29
CA ALA A 269 9.23 8.34 -12.64
C ALA A 269 8.37 7.65 -13.73
N PRO A 270 8.00 8.35 -14.83
CA PRO A 270 7.06 7.83 -15.83
C PRO A 270 7.43 6.47 -16.42
N ASN A 271 8.73 6.23 -16.66
CA ASN A 271 9.20 4.96 -17.19
C ASN A 271 9.06 3.81 -16.19
N PHE A 272 9.20 4.10 -14.88
CA PHE A 272 9.03 3.10 -13.82
C PHE A 272 7.56 2.71 -13.70
N TRP A 273 6.68 3.67 -13.40
CA TRP A 273 5.29 3.32 -13.12
C TRP A 273 4.57 2.69 -14.34
N LYS A 274 4.86 3.14 -15.58
CA LYS A 274 4.29 2.52 -16.78
C LYS A 274 4.74 1.06 -16.94
N THR A 275 6.03 0.78 -16.68
CA THR A 275 6.57 -0.58 -16.73
C THR A 275 5.92 -1.48 -15.67
N ILE A 276 5.80 -0.98 -14.44
CA ILE A 276 5.20 -1.68 -13.30
C ILE A 276 3.74 -2.01 -13.58
N VAL A 277 2.95 -1.02 -13.98
CA VAL A 277 1.51 -1.20 -14.25
C VAL A 277 1.25 -2.12 -15.44
N ALA A 278 2.06 -2.02 -16.50
CA ALA A 278 1.91 -2.86 -17.69
C ALA A 278 2.17 -4.35 -17.39
N LYS A 279 3.11 -4.66 -16.49
CA LYS A 279 3.48 -6.04 -16.15
C LYS A 279 2.72 -6.58 -14.92
N GLY A 280 2.32 -5.70 -14.00
CA GLY A 280 1.66 -6.04 -12.73
C GLY A 280 2.58 -6.66 -11.69
N LYS A 281 3.37 -7.67 -12.08
CA LYS A 281 4.31 -8.41 -11.24
C LYS A 281 5.54 -8.79 -12.05
N GLY A 282 6.71 -8.78 -11.42
CA GLY A 282 7.96 -9.17 -12.05
C GLY A 282 9.13 -8.26 -11.69
N TRP A 283 10.13 -8.28 -12.57
CA TRP A 283 11.23 -7.34 -12.52
C TRP A 283 11.55 -6.78 -13.92
N ALA A 284 12.26 -5.66 -13.98
CA ALA A 284 12.66 -5.00 -15.20
C ALA A 284 13.79 -4.01 -14.96
N ASN A 285 14.55 -3.70 -16.02
CA ASN A 285 15.40 -2.52 -16.05
C ASN A 285 14.61 -1.35 -16.62
N ALA A 286 14.76 -0.17 -16.02
CA ALA A 286 14.15 1.06 -16.51
C ALA A 286 15.05 2.27 -16.23
N LEU A 287 14.85 3.32 -17.03
CA LEU A 287 15.54 4.59 -16.85
C LEU A 287 14.70 5.51 -15.97
N ASP A 288 15.34 6.20 -15.03
CA ASP A 288 14.72 7.29 -14.28
C ASP A 288 14.61 8.60 -15.11
N GLU A 289 14.25 9.70 -14.45
CA GLU A 289 14.07 11.01 -15.10
C GLU A 289 15.39 11.64 -15.59
N ILE A 290 16.51 11.25 -14.98
CA ILE A 290 17.85 11.74 -15.36
C ILE A 290 18.62 10.74 -16.25
N SER A 291 17.92 9.73 -16.77
CA SER A 291 18.45 8.69 -17.64
C SER A 291 19.45 7.74 -16.97
N GLU A 292 19.42 7.60 -15.65
CA GLU A 292 20.12 6.55 -14.94
C GLU A 292 19.35 5.23 -15.02
N GLN A 293 20.07 4.13 -15.21
CA GLN A 293 19.50 2.81 -15.30
C GLN A 293 19.33 2.18 -13.93
N HIS A 294 18.13 1.67 -13.67
CA HIS A 294 17.78 1.02 -12.42
C HIS A 294 17.19 -0.38 -12.69
N VAL A 295 17.49 -1.31 -11.80
CA VAL A 295 16.79 -2.59 -11.70
C VAL A 295 15.59 -2.40 -10.77
N LEU A 296 14.42 -2.84 -11.23
CA LEU A 296 13.13 -2.74 -10.53
C LEU A 296 12.60 -4.13 -10.27
N GLY A 297 12.15 -4.41 -9.04
CA GLY A 297 11.23 -5.50 -8.74
C GLY A 297 9.89 -4.93 -8.29
N PHE A 298 8.79 -5.57 -8.64
CA PHE A 298 7.45 -5.03 -8.34
C PHE A 298 6.38 -6.10 -8.27
N SER A 299 5.32 -5.81 -7.49
CA SER A 299 4.14 -6.64 -7.36
C SER A 299 2.89 -5.80 -7.10
N GLU A 300 1.78 -6.16 -7.76
CA GLU A 300 0.45 -5.65 -7.44
C GLU A 300 -0.02 -6.20 -6.10
N ILE A 301 -0.71 -5.39 -5.29
CA ILE A 301 -1.40 -5.85 -4.09
C ILE A 301 -2.74 -6.45 -4.53
N ASP A 302 -2.87 -7.77 -4.43
CA ASP A 302 -4.13 -8.48 -4.72
C ASP A 302 -5.14 -8.25 -3.60
N THR A 303 -6.03 -7.28 -3.79
CA THR A 303 -7.14 -6.99 -2.87
C THR A 303 -8.42 -7.76 -3.19
N ALA A 304 -8.48 -8.47 -4.31
CA ALA A 304 -9.68 -9.21 -4.73
C ALA A 304 -9.99 -10.39 -3.81
N SER A 305 -9.00 -10.89 -3.08
CA SER A 305 -9.16 -11.97 -2.09
C SER A 305 -9.50 -11.49 -0.68
N LEU A 306 -9.56 -10.16 -0.43
CA LEU A 306 -10.01 -9.62 0.85
C LEU A 306 -11.53 -9.80 1.02
N ARG A 307 -11.97 -9.95 2.27
CA ARG A 307 -13.40 -9.96 2.57
C ARG A 307 -14.01 -8.58 2.30
N GLY A 308 -15.19 -8.56 1.69
CA GLY A 308 -15.87 -7.30 1.38
C GLY A 308 -15.40 -6.64 0.10
N GLU A 309 -15.52 -5.34 0.04
CA GLU A 309 -15.08 -4.52 -1.09
C GLU A 309 -13.94 -3.59 -0.68
N THR A 310 -12.97 -3.46 -1.56
CA THR A 310 -11.81 -2.59 -1.35
C THR A 310 -11.81 -1.49 -2.40
N PHE A 311 -11.91 -0.24 -1.94
CA PHE A 311 -11.87 0.97 -2.76
C PHE A 311 -10.56 1.70 -2.52
N LEU A 312 -9.50 1.27 -3.17
CA LEU A 312 -8.20 1.92 -3.05
C LEU A 312 -8.18 3.24 -3.81
N THR A 313 -7.71 4.29 -3.18
CA THR A 313 -7.43 5.58 -3.83
C THR A 313 -6.52 5.37 -5.04
N GLY A 314 -6.91 5.89 -6.20
CA GLY A 314 -6.19 5.67 -7.45
C GLY A 314 -6.30 4.24 -8.01
N GLY A 315 -7.21 3.39 -7.52
CA GLY A 315 -7.45 2.03 -7.98
C GLY A 315 -6.44 1.02 -7.43
N LYS A 316 -5.77 0.27 -8.30
CA LYS A 316 -4.78 -0.74 -7.89
C LYS A 316 -3.53 -0.11 -7.29
N TRP A 317 -2.96 -0.79 -6.30
CA TRP A 317 -1.70 -0.41 -5.67
C TRP A 317 -0.59 -1.39 -6.03
N TYR A 318 0.64 -0.85 -6.16
CA TYR A 318 1.84 -1.61 -6.50
C TYR A 318 2.96 -1.31 -5.53
N VAL A 319 3.53 -2.34 -4.95
CA VAL A 319 4.80 -2.25 -4.23
C VAL A 319 5.94 -2.42 -5.23
N PHE A 320 6.99 -1.65 -5.08
CA PHE A 320 8.17 -1.77 -5.92
C PHE A 320 9.46 -1.52 -5.12
N PHE A 321 10.52 -2.15 -5.61
CA PHE A 321 11.90 -1.88 -5.22
C PHE A 321 12.68 -1.41 -6.41
N TYR A 322 13.63 -0.53 -6.19
CA TYR A 322 14.58 -0.14 -7.21
C TYR A 322 15.94 0.16 -6.64
N GLN A 323 16.98 -0.06 -7.44
CA GLN A 323 18.36 0.29 -7.16
C GLN A 323 19.07 0.64 -8.46
N ASN A 324 20.05 1.57 -8.42
CA ASN A 324 20.88 1.87 -9.56
C ASN A 324 21.65 0.63 -10.01
N THR A 325 21.62 0.33 -11.33
CA THR A 325 22.24 -0.89 -11.88
C THR A 325 23.75 -0.97 -11.67
N ALA A 326 24.44 0.17 -11.71
CA ALA A 326 25.88 0.21 -11.48
C ALA A 326 26.24 -0.20 -10.04
N GLU A 327 25.37 0.08 -9.08
CA GLU A 327 25.56 -0.33 -7.69
C GLU A 327 25.06 -1.76 -7.45
N ALA A 328 23.91 -2.10 -8.00
CA ALA A 328 23.31 -3.43 -7.84
C ALA A 328 24.20 -4.54 -8.44
N PHE A 329 24.94 -4.23 -9.51
CA PHE A 329 25.78 -5.19 -10.24
C PHE A 329 27.29 -4.96 -10.04
N GLY A 330 27.72 -3.93 -9.31
CA GLY A 330 29.12 -3.64 -8.96
C GLY A 330 29.63 -4.52 -7.85
#